data_1d07cf1fa2445a2463639dba79ded8b5
#
_entry.id   1d07cf1fa2445a2463639dba79ded8b5
#
_cell.length_a   1.000
_cell.length_b   1.000
_cell.length_c   1.000
_cell.angle_alpha   90.00
_cell.angle_beta   90.00
_cell.angle_gamma   90.00
#
_symmetry.space_group_name_H-M   'P 1'
#
loop_
_entity.id
_entity.type
_entity.pdbx_description
1 polymer ?
#
loop_
_entity_poly.entity_id
_entity_poly.type
_entity_poly.pdbx_seq_one_letter_code
_entity_poly.pdbx_strand_id
1 'polypeptide(L)'
;MSEVTYKWINGEVPEDLEIKQVYGIVFDENFNVFLRKYEGQYFLTGGRPEPFDKTREDTLRRELLEEANMTIKNIHMAGYQVVDEGTGTKPFAQIRMIAQVDKMGENRPDTDNGKLYERLFVSPAQAIKLLNWGEVGKAQIEEGYRLAKMYYADEQSS
;
A
#
# COMPACT_ATOMS: atom_id res chain seq x y z
N MET A 1 -23.37 -17.56 9.44
CA MET A 1 -22.88 -16.33 8.83
C MET A 1 -21.36 -16.29 8.87
N SER A 2 -20.75 -16.13 7.72
CA SER A 2 -19.30 -16.03 7.65
C SER A 2 -18.87 -14.59 7.92
N GLU A 3 -17.77 -14.43 8.60
CA GLU A 3 -17.23 -13.14 8.96
C GLU A 3 -15.83 -13.02 8.39
N VAL A 4 -15.56 -11.93 7.66
CA VAL A 4 -14.23 -11.68 7.11
C VAL A 4 -13.30 -11.25 8.24
N THR A 5 -12.17 -11.91 8.36
CA THR A 5 -11.15 -11.54 9.34
C THR A 5 -9.88 -11.08 8.65
N TYR A 6 -9.17 -10.17 9.30
CA TYR A 6 -7.92 -9.59 8.81
C TYR A 6 -6.86 -9.75 9.89
N LYS A 7 -5.68 -10.23 9.49
CA LYS A 7 -4.57 -10.39 10.42
C LYS A 7 -3.30 -9.84 9.77
N TRP A 8 -2.59 -8.99 10.48
CA TRP A 8 -1.34 -8.41 9.99
C TRP A 8 -0.14 -9.23 10.45
N ILE A 9 0.79 -9.48 9.52
CA ILE A 9 2.04 -10.19 9.81
C ILE A 9 3.19 -9.43 9.13
N ASN A 10 4.21 -9.11 9.93
CA ASN A 10 5.43 -8.48 9.42
C ASN A 10 6.25 -9.48 8.62
N GLY A 11 6.92 -9.01 7.58
CA GLY A 11 7.89 -9.81 6.87
C GLY A 11 7.35 -10.49 5.62
N GLU A 12 8.03 -11.54 5.19
CA GLU A 12 7.79 -12.19 3.91
C GLU A 12 6.60 -13.15 3.95
N VAL A 13 5.90 -13.28 2.84
CA VAL A 13 4.73 -14.15 2.68
C VAL A 13 5.18 -15.59 2.51
N PRO A 14 4.57 -16.57 3.24
CA PRO A 14 4.83 -17.99 3.00
C PRO A 14 4.45 -18.42 1.58
N GLU A 15 5.17 -19.37 1.02
CA GLU A 15 4.94 -19.84 -0.35
C GLU A 15 3.56 -20.45 -0.58
N ASP A 16 2.95 -21.03 0.46
CA ASP A 16 1.64 -21.67 0.34
C ASP A 16 0.46 -20.71 0.42
N LEU A 17 0.72 -19.41 0.61
CA LEU A 17 -0.33 -18.41 0.71
C LEU A 17 -0.42 -17.61 -0.59
N GLU A 18 -1.60 -17.64 -1.22
CA GLU A 18 -1.81 -16.92 -2.48
C GLU A 18 -1.79 -15.41 -2.25
N ILE A 19 -1.08 -14.68 -3.12
CA ILE A 19 -1.01 -13.23 -3.09
C ILE A 19 -2.04 -12.68 -4.07
N LYS A 20 -3.07 -12.01 -3.56
CA LYS A 20 -4.13 -11.45 -4.44
C LYS A 20 -3.95 -9.99 -4.75
N GLN A 21 -3.39 -9.20 -3.83
CA GLN A 21 -3.16 -7.78 -4.07
C GLN A 21 -1.82 -7.34 -3.51
N VAL A 22 -1.28 -6.28 -4.12
CA VAL A 22 -0.05 -5.62 -3.68
C VAL A 22 -0.36 -4.13 -3.53
N TYR A 23 -0.18 -3.58 -2.33
CA TYR A 23 -0.42 -2.16 -2.05
C TYR A 23 0.84 -1.51 -1.51
N GLY A 24 0.99 -0.22 -1.75
CA GLY A 24 2.13 0.54 -1.30
C GLY A 24 1.80 1.50 -0.17
N ILE A 25 2.65 1.49 0.85
CA ILE A 25 2.72 2.57 1.83
C ILE A 25 3.85 3.45 1.32
N VAL A 26 3.49 4.52 0.61
CA VAL A 26 4.45 5.36 -0.11
C VAL A 26 4.71 6.62 0.69
N PHE A 27 5.98 6.95 0.87
CA PHE A 27 6.41 8.07 1.71
C PHE A 27 7.01 9.19 0.87
N ASP A 28 6.74 10.42 1.27
CA ASP A 28 7.47 11.56 0.74
C ASP A 28 8.76 11.77 1.54
N GLU A 29 9.50 12.84 1.22
CA GLU A 29 10.78 13.13 1.88
C GLU A 29 10.65 13.47 3.37
N ASN A 30 9.45 13.82 3.82
CA ASN A 30 9.16 14.14 5.22
C ASN A 30 8.49 12.98 5.96
N PHE A 31 8.53 11.78 5.39
CA PHE A 31 7.92 10.56 5.95
C PHE A 31 6.40 10.67 6.11
N ASN A 32 5.76 11.49 5.29
CA ASN A 32 4.32 11.51 5.19
C ASN A 32 3.85 10.39 4.27
N VAL A 33 2.71 9.82 4.58
CA VAL A 33 2.13 8.69 3.85
C VAL A 33 1.22 9.21 2.75
N PHE A 34 1.37 8.66 1.55
CA PHE A 34 0.53 8.98 0.41
C PHE A 34 -0.81 8.26 0.51
N LEU A 35 -1.89 9.03 0.43
CA LEU A 35 -3.25 8.49 0.36
C LEU A 35 -3.98 9.09 -0.82
N ARG A 36 -4.94 8.35 -1.35
CA ARG A 36 -5.92 8.87 -2.30
C ARG A 36 -7.26 8.99 -1.59
N LYS A 37 -8.04 10.00 -1.97
CA LYS A 37 -9.34 10.27 -1.37
C LYS A 37 -10.40 10.38 -2.45
N TYR A 38 -11.54 9.73 -2.25
CA TYR A 38 -12.69 9.83 -3.14
C TYR A 38 -13.98 9.68 -2.34
N GLU A 39 -14.86 10.64 -2.46
CA GLU A 39 -16.16 10.65 -1.77
C GLU A 39 -16.04 10.37 -0.26
N GLY A 40 -15.09 11.04 0.38
CA GLY A 40 -14.88 10.91 1.82
C GLY A 40 -14.14 9.67 2.29
N GLN A 41 -13.75 8.81 1.38
CA GLN A 41 -13.00 7.58 1.71
C GLN A 41 -11.55 7.72 1.31
N TYR A 42 -10.67 7.10 2.10
CA TYR A 42 -9.23 7.18 1.92
C TYR A 42 -8.66 5.79 1.58
N PHE A 43 -7.68 5.75 0.69
CA PHE A 43 -7.14 4.51 0.16
C PHE A 43 -5.62 4.56 0.08
N LEU A 44 -4.99 3.41 0.34
CA LEU A 44 -3.63 3.15 -0.16
C LEU A 44 -3.75 2.86 -1.65
N THR A 45 -2.64 2.92 -2.36
CA THR A 45 -2.61 2.64 -3.80
C THR A 45 -1.97 1.29 -4.07
N GLY A 46 -2.57 0.54 -4.96
CA GLY A 46 -2.10 -0.77 -5.33
C GLY A 46 -3.18 -1.53 -6.07
N GLY A 47 -2.98 -2.82 -6.25
CA GLY A 47 -3.96 -3.62 -6.93
C GLY A 47 -3.50 -5.05 -7.14
N ARG A 48 -4.17 -5.71 -8.08
CA ARG A 48 -3.96 -7.12 -8.38
C ARG A 48 -2.76 -7.31 -9.31
N PRO A 49 -1.87 -8.29 -9.02
CA PRO A 49 -0.84 -8.67 -9.99
C PRO A 49 -1.47 -9.13 -11.30
N GLU A 50 -0.89 -8.71 -12.41
CA GLU A 50 -1.32 -9.12 -13.74
C GLU A 50 -0.30 -10.09 -14.34
N PRO A 51 -0.70 -10.94 -15.31
CA PRO A 51 0.23 -11.93 -15.88
C PRO A 51 1.50 -11.34 -16.48
N PHE A 52 1.46 -10.09 -16.93
CA PHE A 52 2.63 -9.41 -17.49
C PHE A 52 3.55 -8.80 -16.44
N ASP A 53 3.11 -8.74 -15.18
CA ASP A 53 3.95 -8.26 -14.09
C ASP A 53 4.94 -9.38 -13.70
N LYS A 54 6.23 -9.12 -13.81
CA LYS A 54 7.25 -10.13 -13.51
C LYS A 54 7.50 -10.28 -12.02
N THR A 55 7.33 -9.18 -11.28
CA THR A 55 7.57 -9.13 -9.84
C THR A 55 6.47 -8.35 -9.16
N ARG A 56 6.39 -8.46 -7.83
CA ARG A 56 5.45 -7.66 -7.05
C ARG A 56 5.80 -6.18 -7.09
N GLU A 57 7.08 -5.85 -7.26
CA GLU A 57 7.53 -4.47 -7.46
C GLU A 57 6.98 -3.90 -8.76
N ASP A 58 6.96 -4.71 -9.82
CA ASP A 58 6.37 -4.30 -11.12
C ASP A 58 4.89 -4.00 -10.97
N THR A 59 4.17 -4.83 -10.22
CA THR A 59 2.75 -4.60 -9.93
C THR A 59 2.56 -3.25 -9.24
N LEU A 60 3.35 -3.00 -8.21
CA LEU A 60 3.22 -1.76 -7.45
C LEU A 60 3.55 -0.54 -8.31
N ARG A 61 4.63 -0.59 -9.09
CA ARG A 61 5.01 0.51 -9.99
C ARG A 61 3.91 0.82 -11.00
N ARG A 62 3.34 -0.23 -11.59
CA ARG A 62 2.26 -0.08 -12.58
C ARG A 62 1.03 0.56 -11.93
N GLU A 63 0.62 0.06 -10.79
CA GLU A 63 -0.56 0.58 -10.10
C GLU A 63 -0.40 2.03 -9.67
N LEU A 64 0.78 2.42 -9.15
CA LEU A 64 1.03 3.81 -8.77
C LEU A 64 0.97 4.73 -9.99
N LEU A 65 1.51 4.27 -11.12
CA LEU A 65 1.47 5.07 -12.34
C LEU A 65 0.06 5.20 -12.89
N GLU A 66 -0.69 4.10 -12.95
CA GLU A 66 -2.06 4.10 -13.47
C GLU A 66 -3.04 4.86 -12.59
N GLU A 67 -2.94 4.66 -11.28
CA GLU A 67 -3.94 5.19 -10.35
C GLU A 67 -3.59 6.58 -9.82
N ALA A 68 -2.31 6.92 -9.73
CA ALA A 68 -1.88 8.16 -9.10
C ALA A 68 -0.95 9.03 -9.95
N ASN A 69 -0.61 8.57 -11.14
CA ASN A 69 0.37 9.23 -12.02
C ASN A 69 1.66 9.57 -11.27
N MET A 70 2.19 8.57 -10.59
CA MET A 70 3.35 8.70 -9.72
C MET A 70 4.35 7.59 -10.02
N THR A 71 5.64 7.92 -10.06
CA THR A 71 6.69 6.91 -10.06
C THR A 71 7.29 6.81 -8.66
N ILE A 72 7.73 5.62 -8.31
CA ILE A 72 8.27 5.31 -6.98
C ILE A 72 9.65 4.69 -7.10
N LYS A 73 10.38 4.70 -6.00
CA LYS A 73 11.74 4.17 -5.91
C LYS A 73 11.96 3.50 -4.56
N ASN A 74 13.05 2.72 -4.45
CA ASN A 74 13.51 2.12 -3.19
C ASN A 74 12.42 1.30 -2.51
N ILE A 75 11.85 0.36 -3.26
CA ILE A 75 10.74 -0.47 -2.81
C ILE A 75 11.25 -1.60 -1.91
N HIS A 76 10.62 -1.79 -0.75
CA HIS A 76 10.95 -2.86 0.19
C HIS A 76 9.68 -3.53 0.70
N MET A 77 9.79 -4.80 1.02
CA MET A 77 8.68 -5.55 1.61
C MET A 77 8.46 -5.10 3.07
N ALA A 78 7.21 -4.84 3.43
CA ALA A 78 6.86 -4.49 4.82
C ALA A 78 6.19 -5.67 5.53
N GLY A 79 5.22 -6.27 4.89
CA GLY A 79 4.47 -7.35 5.49
C GLY A 79 3.24 -7.67 4.66
N TYR A 80 2.32 -8.40 5.26
CA TYR A 80 1.11 -8.78 4.54
C TYR A 80 -0.06 -8.92 5.49
N GLN A 81 -1.23 -8.71 4.94
CA GLN A 81 -2.49 -8.89 5.63
C GLN A 81 -3.10 -10.21 5.15
N VAL A 82 -3.36 -11.12 6.08
CA VAL A 82 -4.06 -12.36 5.76
C VAL A 82 -5.56 -12.07 5.81
N VAL A 83 -6.25 -12.37 4.72
CA VAL A 83 -7.69 -12.19 4.62
C VAL A 83 -8.34 -13.56 4.61
N ASP A 84 -9.21 -13.81 5.58
CA ASP A 84 -10.01 -15.03 5.65
C ASP A 84 -11.47 -14.61 5.51
N GLU A 85 -12.09 -15.04 4.42
CA GLU A 85 -13.47 -14.66 4.13
C GLU A 85 -14.51 -15.45 4.92
N GLY A 86 -14.08 -16.51 5.60
CA GLY A 86 -14.96 -17.30 6.46
C GLY A 86 -15.96 -18.16 5.72
N THR A 87 -15.78 -18.32 4.41
CA THR A 87 -16.72 -19.06 3.54
C THR A 87 -16.25 -20.47 3.19
N GLY A 88 -15.21 -20.96 3.90
CA GLY A 88 -14.59 -22.24 3.58
C GLY A 88 -13.55 -22.14 2.47
N THR A 89 -13.37 -20.96 1.87
CA THR A 89 -12.29 -20.73 0.91
C THR A 89 -10.98 -20.54 1.66
N LYS A 90 -9.87 -20.79 0.96
CA LYS A 90 -8.54 -20.60 1.57
C LYS A 90 -8.26 -19.12 1.82
N PRO A 91 -7.64 -18.78 2.95
CA PRO A 91 -7.16 -17.41 3.17
C PRO A 91 -6.15 -17.01 2.11
N PHE A 92 -6.04 -15.72 1.87
CA PHE A 92 -5.07 -15.17 0.91
C PHE A 92 -4.36 -13.97 1.52
N ALA A 93 -3.27 -13.55 0.86
CA ALA A 93 -2.45 -12.43 1.32
C ALA A 93 -2.70 -11.18 0.47
N GLN A 94 -2.72 -10.04 1.15
CA GLN A 94 -2.62 -8.74 0.54
C GLN A 94 -1.30 -8.14 1.02
N ILE A 95 -0.35 -8.02 0.11
CA ILE A 95 0.99 -7.55 0.44
C ILE A 95 0.99 -6.04 0.64
N ARG A 96 1.81 -5.59 1.60
CA ARG A 96 2.17 -4.17 1.75
C ARG A 96 3.66 -4.03 1.54
N MET A 97 4.02 -3.10 0.65
CA MET A 97 5.41 -2.73 0.42
C MET A 97 5.57 -1.26 0.77
N ILE A 98 6.76 -0.86 1.19
CA ILE A 98 7.06 0.55 1.36
C ILE A 98 7.82 1.04 0.13
N ALA A 99 7.70 2.31 -0.16
CA ALA A 99 8.41 2.95 -1.26
C ALA A 99 8.53 4.44 -0.99
N GLN A 100 9.41 5.08 -1.76
CA GLN A 100 9.52 6.53 -1.75
C GLN A 100 8.94 7.08 -3.05
N VAL A 101 8.36 8.28 -2.98
CA VAL A 101 7.95 9.02 -4.17
C VAL A 101 9.21 9.37 -4.96
N ASP A 102 9.21 9.09 -6.26
CA ASP A 102 10.25 9.55 -7.16
C ASP A 102 9.78 10.81 -7.90
N LYS A 103 8.71 10.69 -8.67
CA LYS A 103 8.14 11.83 -9.41
C LYS A 103 6.63 11.76 -9.38
N MET A 104 5.99 12.93 -9.37
CA MET A 104 4.54 13.05 -9.48
C MET A 104 4.20 13.86 -10.72
N GLY A 105 3.34 13.30 -11.57
CA GLY A 105 2.76 14.04 -12.68
C GLY A 105 1.49 14.75 -12.26
N GLU A 106 0.78 15.32 -13.22
CA GLU A 106 -0.50 15.97 -12.98
C GLU A 106 -1.52 14.99 -12.40
N ASN A 107 -2.38 15.49 -11.54
CA ASN A 107 -3.49 14.68 -11.08
C ASN A 107 -4.49 14.48 -12.22
N ARG A 108 -4.80 13.24 -12.51
CA ARG A 108 -5.68 12.88 -13.63
C ARG A 108 -6.61 11.76 -13.19
N PRO A 109 -7.73 11.54 -13.91
CA PRO A 109 -8.62 10.43 -13.58
C PRO A 109 -7.88 9.09 -13.61
N ASP A 110 -8.27 8.21 -12.72
CA ASP A 110 -7.77 6.84 -12.67
C ASP A 110 -8.04 6.16 -14.02
N THR A 111 -7.03 5.58 -14.64
CA THR A 111 -7.15 4.98 -15.96
C THR A 111 -8.07 3.75 -15.99
N ASP A 112 -8.29 3.17 -14.82
CA ASP A 112 -9.08 1.95 -14.67
C ASP A 112 -10.58 2.24 -14.52
N ASN A 113 -10.94 3.21 -13.67
CA ASN A 113 -12.33 3.49 -13.34
C ASN A 113 -12.81 4.90 -13.74
N GLY A 114 -11.92 5.75 -14.23
CA GLY A 114 -12.25 7.11 -14.67
C GLY A 114 -12.52 8.11 -13.56
N LYS A 115 -12.36 7.74 -12.30
CA LYS A 115 -12.63 8.63 -11.16
C LYS A 115 -11.41 9.52 -10.89
N LEU A 116 -11.68 10.77 -10.52
CA LEU A 116 -10.62 11.69 -10.12
C LEU A 116 -10.50 11.67 -8.60
N TYR A 117 -9.40 11.10 -8.12
CA TYR A 117 -9.10 11.03 -6.69
C TYR A 117 -8.29 12.25 -6.28
N GLU A 118 -8.50 12.69 -5.04
CA GLU A 118 -7.59 13.65 -4.42
C GLU A 118 -6.33 12.91 -3.97
N ARG A 119 -5.16 13.51 -4.23
CA ARG A 119 -3.87 12.95 -3.77
C ARG A 119 -3.39 13.79 -2.60
N LEU A 120 -3.03 13.14 -1.49
CA LEU A 120 -2.56 13.86 -0.31
C LEU A 120 -1.49 13.07 0.42
N PHE A 121 -0.65 13.81 1.15
CA PHE A 121 0.37 13.24 2.03
C PHE A 121 0.03 13.64 3.45
N VAL A 122 -0.03 12.65 4.34
CA VAL A 122 -0.41 12.88 5.74
C VAL A 122 0.59 12.18 6.65
N SER A 123 0.64 12.58 7.92
CA SER A 123 1.51 11.89 8.89
C SER A 123 1.06 10.43 9.04
N PRO A 124 1.95 9.53 9.48
CA PRO A 124 1.53 8.16 9.75
C PRO A 124 0.36 8.07 10.73
N ALA A 125 0.34 8.90 11.77
CA ALA A 125 -0.78 8.94 12.73
C ALA A 125 -2.09 9.33 12.05
N GLN A 126 -2.05 10.32 11.17
CA GLN A 126 -3.22 10.72 10.38
C GLN A 126 -3.66 9.63 9.42
N ALA A 127 -2.71 8.95 8.78
CA ALA A 127 -3.04 7.86 7.86
C ALA A 127 -3.81 6.75 8.57
N ILE A 128 -3.36 6.37 9.76
CA ILE A 128 -4.04 5.35 10.58
C ILE A 128 -5.49 5.76 10.84
N LYS A 129 -5.68 7.02 11.22
CA LYS A 129 -7.00 7.56 11.56
C LYS A 129 -7.90 7.63 10.33
N LEU A 130 -7.38 8.14 9.22
CA LEU A 130 -8.16 8.35 8.00
C LEU A 130 -8.54 7.04 7.31
N LEU A 131 -7.63 6.07 7.27
CA LEU A 131 -7.92 4.75 6.71
C LEU A 131 -8.96 4.02 7.56
N ASN A 132 -8.90 4.20 8.88
CA ASN A 132 -9.90 3.66 9.80
C ASN A 132 -10.07 2.14 9.73
N TRP A 133 -8.93 1.44 9.70
CA TRP A 133 -8.90 -0.03 9.61
C TRP A 133 -8.68 -0.71 10.97
N GLY A 134 -8.79 0.03 12.07
CA GLY A 134 -8.61 -0.50 13.42
C GLY A 134 -7.16 -0.90 13.71
N GLU A 135 -6.98 -1.89 14.56
CA GLU A 135 -5.65 -2.32 15.01
C GLU A 135 -4.79 -2.88 13.87
N VAL A 136 -5.42 -3.55 12.90
CA VAL A 136 -4.70 -4.08 11.74
C VAL A 136 -4.14 -2.94 10.89
N GLY A 137 -4.90 -1.87 10.71
CA GLY A 137 -4.43 -0.68 10.00
C GLY A 137 -3.30 0.02 10.72
N LYS A 138 -3.44 0.15 12.04
CA LYS A 138 -2.39 0.76 12.87
C LYS A 138 -1.10 -0.04 12.79
N ALA A 139 -1.18 -1.37 12.92
CA ALA A 139 -0.01 -2.24 12.88
C ALA A 139 0.77 -2.12 11.56
N GLN A 140 0.05 -2.13 10.43
CA GLN A 140 0.72 -2.08 9.14
C GLN A 140 1.34 -0.71 8.84
N ILE A 141 0.68 0.38 9.21
CA ILE A 141 1.24 1.72 8.99
C ILE A 141 2.44 1.94 9.91
N GLU A 142 2.36 1.50 11.17
CA GLU A 142 3.49 1.63 12.10
C GLU A 142 4.70 0.82 11.64
N GLU A 143 4.50 -0.38 11.15
CA GLU A 143 5.60 -1.19 10.62
C GLU A 143 6.19 -0.56 9.36
N GLY A 144 5.34 -0.07 8.47
CA GLY A 144 5.80 0.65 7.27
C GLY A 144 6.64 1.88 7.63
N TYR A 145 6.19 2.65 8.60
CA TYR A 145 6.92 3.83 9.06
C TYR A 145 8.26 3.45 9.70
N ARG A 146 8.27 2.41 10.54
CA ARG A 146 9.50 1.92 11.16
C ARG A 146 10.53 1.54 10.10
N LEU A 147 10.12 0.80 9.09
CA LEU A 147 11.00 0.38 8.01
C LEU A 147 11.45 1.56 7.16
N ALA A 148 10.55 2.51 6.88
CA ALA A 148 10.89 3.70 6.13
C ALA A 148 11.98 4.51 6.83
N LYS A 149 11.87 4.69 8.13
CA LYS A 149 12.90 5.37 8.92
C LYS A 149 14.24 4.63 8.84
N MET A 150 14.18 3.30 8.83
CA MET A 150 15.39 2.49 8.76
C MET A 150 16.05 2.55 7.38
N TYR A 151 15.27 2.45 6.31
CA TYR A 151 15.82 2.38 4.95
C TYR A 151 16.08 3.75 4.33
N TYR A 152 15.28 4.78 4.67
CA TYR A 152 15.29 6.05 3.95
C TYR A 152 15.92 7.22 4.72
N ALA A 153 16.27 7.01 5.98
CA ALA A 153 16.81 8.09 6.82
C ALA A 153 18.09 8.71 6.26
N ASP A 154 19.00 7.87 5.72
CA ASP A 154 20.30 8.32 5.21
C ASP A 154 20.17 9.25 4.01
N GLU A 155 19.16 9.05 3.18
CA GLU A 155 18.93 9.89 2.00
C GLU A 155 18.49 11.30 2.38
N GLN A 156 17.91 11.46 3.55
CA GLN A 156 17.40 12.74 4.02
C GLN A 156 18.42 13.55 4.78
N SER A 157 19.46 12.90 5.27
CA SER A 157 20.50 13.56 6.04
C SER A 157 21.63 14.14 5.18
N SER A 158 21.61 13.89 3.87
CA SER A 158 22.63 14.39 2.95
C SER A 158 22.36 15.79 2.42
#